data_b29963e96d6f85b19ad5c75713838b6b
#
_entry.id   b29963e96d6f85b19ad5c75713838b6b
#
_cell.length_a   1.000
_cell.length_b   1.000
_cell.length_c   1.000
_cell.angle_alpha   90.00
_cell.angle_beta   90.00
_cell.angle_gamma   90.00
#
_symmetry.space_group_name_H-M   'P 1'
#
loop_
_entity.id
_entity.type
_entity.pdbx_description
1 polymer ?
#
loop_
_entity_poly.entity_id
_entity_poly.type
_entity_poly.pdbx_seq_one_letter_code
_entity_poly.pdbx_strand_id
1 'polypeptide(L)'
;FSAYSNQGANSPNPYTFGNSEYFRTGDTPQRWTVFKLNVSNYEYPKVYLDPEKVYITTSNGRKYYAVNREQLSIYYRRYAGGGSGGDGPGIPGNAFITWKERDGILRKTMYPNEQIFSAQQSEGYIVFEPLAHDVELLTVHIDDIVVRFDYKGDPVETTDVEVLFQREVGRVY
;
A
#
# COMPACT_ATOMS: atom_id res chain seq x y z
N PHE A 1 3.16 2.25 -13.12
CA PHE A 1 4.37 2.54 -12.32
C PHE A 1 5.58 2.35 -13.22
N SER A 2 6.15 3.47 -13.68
CA SER A 2 7.18 3.47 -14.69
C SER A 2 8.59 3.44 -14.10
N ALA A 3 9.50 3.04 -14.93
CA ALA A 3 10.93 3.30 -15.12
C ALA A 3 11.86 3.68 -13.93
N TYR A 4 11.36 4.02 -12.76
CA TYR A 4 12.19 4.27 -11.56
C TYR A 4 12.40 3.01 -10.71
N SER A 5 11.90 1.87 -11.16
CA SER A 5 12.02 0.60 -10.45
C SER A 5 13.46 0.09 -10.35
N ASN A 6 14.37 0.64 -11.15
CA ASN A 6 15.74 0.14 -11.29
C ASN A 6 16.77 0.86 -10.42
N GLN A 7 16.36 1.76 -9.53
CA GLN A 7 17.32 2.53 -8.72
C GLN A 7 17.81 1.81 -7.45
N GLY A 8 17.77 0.51 -7.41
CA GLY A 8 18.40 -0.28 -6.36
C GLY A 8 17.89 0.01 -4.93
N ALA A 9 18.63 -0.45 -3.94
CA ALA A 9 18.29 -0.31 -2.52
C ALA A 9 18.16 1.14 -2.02
N ASN A 10 18.66 2.10 -2.78
CA ASN A 10 18.66 3.53 -2.45
C ASN A 10 17.49 4.31 -3.05
N SER A 11 16.57 3.65 -3.77
CA SER A 11 15.40 4.34 -4.31
C SER A 11 14.56 4.94 -3.18
N PRO A 12 14.20 6.23 -3.24
CA PRO A 12 13.29 6.83 -2.27
C PRO A 12 11.85 6.34 -2.42
N ASN A 13 11.49 5.72 -3.56
CA ASN A 13 10.14 5.27 -3.81
C ASN A 13 9.79 4.03 -2.96
N PRO A 14 8.84 4.15 -1.99
CA PRO A 14 8.51 3.07 -1.09
C PRO A 14 7.72 1.93 -1.75
N TYR A 15 7.18 2.14 -2.94
CA TYR A 15 6.35 1.13 -3.62
C TYR A 15 7.15 0.25 -4.59
N THR A 16 8.27 0.76 -5.07
CA THR A 16 9.14 0.08 -6.05
C THR A 16 10.55 -0.10 -5.51
N PHE A 17 10.65 -0.44 -4.24
CA PHE A 17 11.94 -0.59 -3.58
C PHE A 17 12.82 -1.61 -4.30
N GLY A 18 13.91 -1.15 -4.85
CA GLY A 18 14.92 -1.99 -5.46
C GLY A 18 15.66 -2.82 -4.41
N ASN A 19 16.06 -3.99 -4.81
CA ASN A 19 16.73 -4.96 -3.98
C ASN A 19 18.20 -5.05 -4.41
N SER A 20 19.09 -5.36 -3.47
CA SER A 20 20.49 -5.67 -3.74
C SER A 20 20.67 -6.87 -4.70
N GLU A 21 19.67 -7.71 -4.86
CA GLU A 21 19.67 -8.80 -5.84
C GLU A 21 19.63 -8.30 -7.28
N TYR A 22 19.11 -7.10 -7.55
CA TYR A 22 19.13 -6.53 -8.91
C TYR A 22 20.54 -6.50 -9.50
N PHE A 23 21.55 -6.13 -8.71
CA PHE A 23 22.93 -6.11 -9.19
C PHE A 23 23.51 -7.50 -9.46
N ARG A 24 22.91 -8.54 -8.88
CA ARG A 24 23.34 -9.93 -9.07
C ARG A 24 22.59 -10.64 -10.18
N THR A 25 21.28 -10.42 -10.31
CA THR A 25 20.39 -11.19 -11.20
C THR A 25 19.79 -10.37 -12.35
N GLY A 26 19.87 -9.05 -12.29
CA GLY A 26 19.16 -8.15 -13.20
C GLY A 26 17.66 -8.03 -12.93
N ASP A 27 17.13 -8.79 -11.98
CA ASP A 27 15.71 -8.80 -11.63
C ASP A 27 15.42 -7.96 -10.40
N THR A 28 14.37 -7.16 -10.47
CA THR A 28 13.81 -6.47 -9.30
C THR A 28 12.51 -7.18 -8.90
N PRO A 29 12.54 -8.03 -7.88
CA PRO A 29 11.32 -8.69 -7.45
C PRO A 29 10.28 -7.65 -6.99
N GLN A 30 9.04 -7.89 -7.34
CA GLN A 30 7.92 -7.10 -6.86
C GLN A 30 7.87 -7.17 -5.33
N ARG A 31 7.98 -6.02 -4.66
CA ARG A 31 7.96 -5.92 -3.20
C ARG A 31 6.57 -5.77 -2.64
N TRP A 32 5.72 -5.06 -3.37
CA TRP A 32 4.37 -4.73 -2.95
C TRP A 32 3.40 -4.84 -4.11
N THR A 33 2.19 -5.23 -3.81
CA THR A 33 1.04 -5.05 -4.70
C THR A 33 0.36 -3.75 -4.29
N VAL A 34 0.15 -2.85 -5.24
CA VAL A 34 -0.32 -1.50 -4.96
C VAL A 34 -1.51 -1.17 -5.84
N PHE A 35 -2.60 -0.74 -5.24
CA PHE A 35 -3.77 -0.19 -5.93
C PHE A 35 -3.89 1.30 -5.63
N LYS A 36 -4.25 2.07 -6.64
CA LYS A 36 -4.69 3.45 -6.45
C LYS A 36 -6.20 3.43 -6.24
N LEU A 37 -6.64 3.88 -5.08
CA LEU A 37 -8.05 4.08 -4.77
C LEU A 37 -8.39 5.55 -4.96
N ASN A 38 -9.52 5.81 -5.63
CA ASN A 38 -10.12 7.13 -5.73
C ASN A 38 -11.59 7.01 -5.34
N VAL A 39 -12.00 7.78 -4.36
CA VAL A 39 -13.37 7.82 -3.84
C VAL A 39 -13.93 9.22 -4.03
N SER A 40 -15.06 9.32 -4.72
CA SER A 40 -15.79 10.56 -4.95
C SER A 40 -17.14 10.48 -4.25
N ASN A 41 -17.41 11.38 -3.32
CA ASN A 41 -18.67 11.44 -2.60
C ASN A 41 -19.56 12.57 -3.11
N TYR A 42 -20.54 12.24 -3.94
CA TYR A 42 -21.54 13.18 -4.43
C TYR A 42 -22.94 12.97 -3.87
N GLU A 43 -23.15 11.86 -3.15
CA GLU A 43 -24.49 11.41 -2.76
C GLU A 43 -24.75 11.58 -1.25
N TYR A 44 -23.74 11.31 -0.41
CA TYR A 44 -23.90 11.30 1.03
C TYR A 44 -23.35 12.56 1.67
N PRO A 45 -23.90 13.01 2.84
CA PRO A 45 -23.35 14.15 3.58
C PRO A 45 -21.88 13.95 3.95
N LYS A 46 -21.53 12.71 4.35
CA LYS A 46 -20.15 12.26 4.57
C LYS A 46 -20.06 10.75 4.45
N VAL A 47 -18.89 10.28 4.03
CA VAL A 47 -18.51 8.87 3.90
C VAL A 47 -17.22 8.64 4.66
N TYR A 48 -17.05 7.48 5.26
CA TYR A 48 -15.79 7.06 5.86
C TYR A 48 -15.43 5.66 5.41
N LEU A 49 -14.19 5.50 4.96
CA LEU A 49 -13.59 4.24 4.56
C LEU A 49 -12.30 4.04 5.36
N ASP A 50 -12.21 2.90 6.04
CA ASP A 50 -11.01 2.50 6.75
C ASP A 50 -10.06 1.73 5.82
N PRO A 51 -8.93 2.32 5.40
CA PRO A 51 -8.01 1.66 4.48
C PRO A 51 -7.37 0.38 5.06
N GLU A 52 -7.36 0.21 6.38
CA GLU A 52 -6.79 -0.98 7.04
C GLU A 52 -7.74 -2.20 6.97
N LYS A 53 -9.02 -1.97 6.66
CA LYS A 53 -10.01 -3.03 6.46
C LYS A 53 -10.04 -3.58 5.03
N VAL A 54 -9.35 -2.93 4.10
CA VAL A 54 -9.28 -3.39 2.70
C VAL A 54 -8.47 -4.68 2.62
N TYR A 55 -8.98 -5.65 1.89
CA TYR A 55 -8.28 -6.91 1.68
C TYR A 55 -8.51 -7.47 0.27
N ILE A 56 -7.68 -8.43 -0.10
CA ILE A 56 -7.78 -9.15 -1.37
C ILE A 56 -8.10 -10.60 -1.08
N THR A 57 -9.02 -11.19 -1.86
CA THR A 57 -9.17 -12.62 -2.00
C THR A 57 -8.78 -13.06 -3.39
N THR A 58 -8.27 -14.28 -3.52
CA THR A 58 -7.82 -14.83 -4.80
C THR A 58 -8.61 -16.09 -5.15
N SER A 59 -8.65 -16.44 -6.44
CA SER A 59 -9.36 -17.64 -6.92
C SER A 59 -8.84 -18.95 -6.31
N ASN A 60 -7.59 -18.96 -5.83
CA ASN A 60 -7.00 -20.11 -5.12
C ASN A 60 -7.18 -20.06 -3.60
N GLY A 61 -8.05 -19.18 -3.09
CA GLY A 61 -8.46 -19.12 -1.67
C GLY A 61 -7.51 -18.39 -0.73
N ARG A 62 -6.48 -17.71 -1.25
CA ARG A 62 -5.58 -16.89 -0.42
C ARG A 62 -6.22 -15.55 -0.09
N LYS A 63 -5.86 -14.99 1.07
CA LYS A 63 -6.29 -13.68 1.53
C LYS A 63 -5.07 -12.82 1.87
N TYR A 64 -5.08 -11.57 1.39
CA TYR A 64 -4.03 -10.58 1.64
C TYR A 64 -4.68 -9.35 2.26
N TYR A 65 -4.14 -8.87 3.37
CA TYR A 65 -4.64 -7.67 4.05
C TYR A 65 -3.82 -6.46 3.67
N ALA A 66 -4.44 -5.29 3.71
CA ALA A 66 -3.75 -4.03 3.50
C ALA A 66 -2.67 -3.84 4.57
N VAL A 67 -1.51 -3.35 4.11
CA VAL A 67 -0.37 -3.00 4.96
C VAL A 67 -0.47 -1.52 5.27
N ASN A 68 -0.53 -1.16 6.54
CA ASN A 68 -0.64 0.23 6.94
C ASN A 68 0.71 0.97 6.88
N ARG A 69 0.65 2.31 6.99
CA ARG A 69 1.85 3.16 6.91
C ARG A 69 2.89 2.83 7.98
N GLU A 70 2.44 2.51 9.19
CA GLU A 70 3.35 2.21 10.30
C GLU A 70 4.13 0.92 10.04
N GLN A 71 3.47 -0.12 9.57
CA GLN A 71 4.09 -1.39 9.18
C GLN A 71 5.13 -1.17 8.07
N LEU A 72 4.81 -0.38 7.04
CA LEU A 72 5.74 -0.03 5.98
C LEU A 72 6.93 0.79 6.50
N SER A 73 6.68 1.75 7.36
CA SER A 73 7.73 2.58 7.97
C SER A 73 8.70 1.72 8.81
N ILE A 74 8.17 0.79 9.61
CA ILE A 74 8.98 -0.17 10.39
C ILE A 74 9.78 -1.07 9.44
N TYR A 75 9.18 -1.56 8.37
CA TYR A 75 9.85 -2.37 7.37
C TYR A 75 11.08 -1.66 6.81
N TYR A 76 10.91 -0.42 6.34
CA TYR A 76 12.01 0.36 5.76
C TYR A 76 13.07 0.75 6.78
N ARG A 77 12.69 0.99 8.03
CA ARG A 77 13.62 1.28 9.12
C ARG A 77 14.53 0.10 9.42
N ARG A 78 13.98 -1.12 9.46
CA ARG A 78 14.78 -2.34 9.62
C ARG A 78 15.77 -2.54 8.48
N TYR A 79 15.35 -2.23 7.28
CA TYR A 79 16.19 -2.35 6.09
C TYR A 79 17.32 -1.31 6.06
N ALA A 80 17.09 -0.12 6.56
CA ALA A 80 18.09 0.93 6.68
C ALA A 80 19.17 0.58 7.73
N GLY A 81 18.85 -0.23 8.73
CA GLY A 81 19.79 -0.73 9.75
C GLY A 81 20.45 -2.08 9.41
N GLY A 82 20.02 -2.75 8.33
CA GLY A 82 20.39 -4.13 8.02
C GLY A 82 21.72 -4.35 7.28
N GLY A 83 22.60 -3.40 7.30
CA GLY A 83 23.96 -3.57 6.84
C GLY A 83 24.84 -4.20 7.93
N SER A 84 24.94 -5.55 7.95
CA SER A 84 25.93 -6.30 8.74
C SER A 84 25.75 -6.28 10.25
N GLY A 85 25.17 -7.33 10.81
CA GLY A 85 25.43 -7.97 12.12
C GLY A 85 26.05 -7.15 13.24
N GLY A 86 25.42 -6.09 13.69
CA GLY A 86 25.89 -5.35 14.84
C GLY A 86 24.72 -4.73 15.60
N ASP A 87 24.57 -5.13 16.86
CA ASP A 87 23.77 -4.45 17.87
C ASP A 87 24.30 -3.04 18.11
N GLY A 88 24.21 -2.14 17.13
CA GLY A 88 24.70 -0.79 17.24
C GLY A 88 23.60 0.25 17.13
N PRO A 89 23.54 1.24 18.01
CA PRO A 89 22.54 2.31 17.98
C PRO A 89 22.91 3.39 16.94
N GLY A 90 22.88 3.05 15.65
CA GLY A 90 23.20 4.04 14.64
C GLY A 90 22.75 3.60 13.27
N ILE A 91 21.60 4.08 12.84
CA ILE A 91 21.27 4.05 11.42
C ILE A 91 22.32 4.94 10.71
N PRO A 92 23.11 4.40 9.75
CA PRO A 92 24.05 5.22 8.99
C PRO A 92 23.32 6.44 8.41
N GLY A 93 23.91 7.61 8.48
CA GLY A 93 23.25 8.89 8.18
C GLY A 93 22.47 8.88 6.85
N ASN A 94 23.06 8.31 5.79
CA ASN A 94 22.39 8.20 4.48
C ASN A 94 21.18 7.28 4.47
N ALA A 95 21.24 6.15 5.19
CA ALA A 95 20.11 5.21 5.29
C ALA A 95 18.94 5.82 6.09
N PHE A 96 19.25 6.63 7.09
CA PHE A 96 18.23 7.36 7.87
C PHE A 96 17.52 8.43 7.03
N ILE A 97 18.25 9.17 6.21
CA ILE A 97 17.67 10.16 5.28
C ILE A 97 16.72 9.45 4.32
N THR A 98 17.14 8.37 3.70
CA THR A 98 16.30 7.60 2.77
C THR A 98 15.05 7.02 3.44
N TRP A 99 15.15 6.57 4.70
CA TRP A 99 13.99 6.13 5.45
C TRP A 99 13.00 7.26 5.70
N LYS A 100 13.47 8.44 6.12
CA LYS A 100 12.61 9.62 6.32
C LYS A 100 11.94 10.08 5.03
N GLU A 101 12.65 10.05 3.92
CA GLU A 101 12.10 10.39 2.60
C GLU A 101 10.98 9.42 2.21
N ARG A 102 11.19 8.12 2.40
CA ARG A 102 10.16 7.10 2.15
C ARG A 102 8.94 7.28 3.05
N ASP A 103 9.12 7.48 4.36
CA ASP A 103 8.01 7.74 5.28
C ASP A 103 7.25 9.01 4.90
N GLY A 104 7.97 10.05 4.45
CA GLY A 104 7.38 11.28 3.93
C GLY A 104 6.53 11.07 2.67
N ILE A 105 6.97 10.20 1.77
CA ILE A 105 6.20 9.82 0.57
C ILE A 105 4.97 9.01 0.98
N LEU A 106 5.12 7.98 1.83
CA LEU A 106 4.01 7.17 2.32
C LEU A 106 2.92 8.04 2.95
N ARG A 107 3.31 8.98 3.80
CA ARG A 107 2.38 9.91 4.46
C ARG A 107 1.55 10.75 3.49
N LYS A 108 2.11 11.10 2.35
CA LYS A 108 1.47 11.95 1.33
C LYS A 108 0.67 11.19 0.30
N THR A 109 0.97 9.90 0.11
CA THR A 109 0.48 9.15 -1.05
C THR A 109 -0.35 7.92 -0.70
N MET A 110 -0.24 7.37 0.51
CA MET A 110 -1.17 6.34 0.96
C MET A 110 -2.57 6.92 1.13
N TYR A 111 -3.57 6.07 0.94
CA TYR A 111 -4.96 6.47 1.12
C TYR A 111 -5.17 6.96 2.57
N PRO A 112 -5.69 8.18 2.76
CA PRO A 112 -5.83 8.76 4.08
C PRO A 112 -6.98 8.10 4.85
N ASN A 113 -6.83 7.97 6.17
CA ASN A 113 -7.88 7.53 7.07
C ASN A 113 -8.69 8.75 7.53
N GLU A 114 -9.54 9.27 6.65
CA GLU A 114 -10.31 10.50 6.90
C GLU A 114 -11.74 10.41 6.34
N GLN A 115 -12.60 11.28 6.82
CA GLN A 115 -13.97 11.40 6.31
C GLN A 115 -13.99 12.22 5.02
N ILE A 116 -14.80 11.79 4.04
CA ILE A 116 -15.00 12.44 2.76
C ILE A 116 -16.38 13.10 2.79
N PHE A 117 -16.43 14.42 2.79
CA PHE A 117 -17.68 15.15 2.80
C PHE A 117 -18.30 15.24 1.40
N SER A 118 -19.56 15.66 1.35
CA SER A 118 -20.29 15.84 0.08
C SER A 118 -19.53 16.74 -0.89
N ALA A 119 -19.48 16.34 -2.16
CA ALA A 119 -18.74 16.99 -3.25
C ALA A 119 -17.19 16.95 -3.09
N GLN A 120 -16.66 16.15 -2.18
CA GLN A 120 -15.22 15.94 -2.04
C GLN A 120 -14.78 14.63 -2.69
N GLN A 121 -13.49 14.58 -2.98
CA GLN A 121 -12.79 13.38 -3.44
C GLN A 121 -11.59 13.12 -2.54
N SER A 122 -11.30 11.85 -2.34
CA SER A 122 -10.07 11.40 -1.68
C SER A 122 -9.40 10.35 -2.54
N GLU A 123 -8.07 10.42 -2.65
CA GLU A 123 -7.29 9.45 -3.41
C GLU A 123 -6.01 9.07 -2.68
N GLY A 124 -5.55 7.86 -2.94
CA GLY A 124 -4.29 7.39 -2.39
C GLY A 124 -4.02 5.93 -2.75
N TYR A 125 -2.92 5.41 -2.25
CA TYR A 125 -2.50 4.04 -2.49
C TYR A 125 -2.87 3.13 -1.32
N ILE A 126 -3.40 1.95 -1.66
CA ILE A 126 -3.54 0.81 -0.75
C ILE A 126 -2.46 -0.19 -1.13
N VAL A 127 -1.73 -0.66 -0.14
CA VAL A 127 -0.55 -1.51 -0.30
C VAL A 127 -0.81 -2.88 0.29
N PHE A 128 -0.39 -3.92 -0.41
CA PHE A 128 -0.47 -5.32 0.03
C PHE A 128 0.88 -5.99 -0.15
N GLU A 129 1.08 -7.11 0.54
CA GLU A 129 2.19 -8.00 0.24
C GLU A 129 2.18 -8.44 -1.24
N PRO A 130 3.33 -8.84 -1.80
CA PRO A 130 3.39 -9.28 -3.19
C PRO A 130 2.49 -10.50 -3.39
N LEU A 131 1.62 -10.42 -4.39
CA LEU A 131 0.79 -11.56 -4.77
C LEU A 131 1.67 -12.69 -5.30
N ALA A 132 1.35 -13.91 -4.93
CA ALA A 132 2.03 -15.08 -5.45
C ALA A 132 1.89 -15.17 -6.99
N HIS A 133 2.87 -15.81 -7.63
CA HIS A 133 2.95 -15.87 -9.10
C HIS A 133 1.78 -16.61 -9.75
N ASP A 134 1.15 -17.51 -9.02
CA ASP A 134 0.02 -18.33 -9.46
C ASP A 134 -1.36 -17.64 -9.32
N VAL A 135 -1.38 -16.37 -8.90
CA VAL A 135 -2.59 -15.58 -8.78
C VAL A 135 -2.90 -14.90 -10.11
N GLU A 136 -3.97 -15.33 -10.77
CA GLU A 136 -4.47 -14.73 -12.02
C GLU A 136 -5.72 -13.89 -11.79
N LEU A 137 -6.62 -14.36 -10.91
CA LEU A 137 -7.85 -13.66 -10.57
C LEU A 137 -7.85 -13.29 -9.10
N LEU A 138 -8.24 -12.06 -8.82
CA LEU A 138 -8.34 -11.54 -7.47
C LEU A 138 -9.52 -10.58 -7.34
N THR A 139 -10.09 -10.52 -6.15
CA THR A 139 -11.12 -9.56 -5.79
C THR A 139 -10.59 -8.67 -4.67
N VAL A 140 -10.66 -7.36 -4.87
CA VAL A 140 -10.39 -6.37 -3.82
C VAL A 140 -11.70 -6.09 -3.11
N HIS A 141 -11.71 -6.26 -1.80
CA HIS A 141 -12.86 -6.00 -0.92
C HIS A 141 -12.61 -4.73 -0.12
N ILE A 142 -13.61 -3.89 -0.08
CA ILE A 142 -13.67 -2.68 0.74
C ILE A 142 -14.94 -2.79 1.55
N ASP A 143 -14.81 -3.33 2.76
CA ASP A 143 -15.95 -3.61 3.63
C ASP A 143 -16.19 -2.46 4.62
N ASP A 144 -17.41 -2.40 5.16
CA ASP A 144 -17.81 -1.45 6.19
C ASP A 144 -17.62 0.04 5.81
N ILE A 145 -17.82 0.40 4.56
CA ILE A 145 -17.82 1.82 4.17
C ILE A 145 -19.01 2.49 4.84
N VAL A 146 -18.75 3.38 5.78
CA VAL A 146 -19.80 4.08 6.52
C VAL A 146 -20.40 5.20 5.67
N VAL A 147 -21.67 5.10 5.36
CA VAL A 147 -22.41 6.08 4.53
C VAL A 147 -23.40 6.93 5.33
N ARG A 148 -23.74 6.50 6.55
CA ARG A 148 -24.59 7.27 7.46
C ARG A 148 -24.11 7.17 8.91
N PHE A 149 -24.22 8.27 9.61
CA PHE A 149 -23.82 8.44 11.01
C PHE A 149 -25.01 8.96 11.81
N ASP A 150 -25.08 8.63 13.08
CA ASP A 150 -26.03 9.22 14.01
C ASP A 150 -25.60 10.63 14.46
N TYR A 151 -26.40 11.23 15.35
CA TYR A 151 -26.13 12.57 15.88
C TYR A 151 -24.88 12.65 16.78
N LYS A 152 -24.38 11.52 17.25
CA LYS A 152 -23.13 11.42 18.04
C LYS A 152 -21.91 11.21 17.15
N GLY A 153 -22.13 10.86 15.88
CA GLY A 153 -21.09 10.53 14.93
C GLY A 153 -20.77 9.04 14.85
N ASP A 154 -21.60 8.19 15.49
CA ASP A 154 -21.44 6.74 15.39
C ASP A 154 -22.00 6.21 14.07
N PRO A 155 -21.37 5.17 13.48
CA PRO A 155 -21.83 4.52 12.25
C PRO A 155 -23.20 3.87 12.46
N VAL A 156 -24.18 4.13 11.56
CA VAL A 156 -25.50 3.48 11.57
C VAL A 156 -25.83 2.75 10.28
N GLU A 157 -25.10 3.02 9.22
CA GLU A 157 -25.27 2.34 7.95
C GLU A 157 -23.94 2.18 7.23
N THR A 158 -23.66 0.99 6.75
CA THR A 158 -22.46 0.66 6.00
C THR A 158 -22.82 0.02 4.67
N THR A 159 -21.88 0.06 3.73
CA THR A 159 -21.95 -0.66 2.45
C THR A 159 -20.59 -1.26 2.13
N ASP A 160 -20.60 -2.30 1.30
CA ASP A 160 -19.40 -3.00 0.88
C ASP A 160 -19.22 -2.84 -0.64
N VAL A 161 -17.96 -2.81 -1.08
CA VAL A 161 -17.59 -2.76 -2.49
C VAL A 161 -16.61 -3.86 -2.81
N GLU A 162 -16.89 -4.61 -3.88
CA GLU A 162 -16.00 -5.64 -4.39
C GLU A 162 -15.61 -5.31 -5.83
N VAL A 163 -14.32 -5.41 -6.14
CA VAL A 163 -13.79 -5.16 -7.49
C VAL A 163 -12.95 -6.34 -7.94
N LEU A 164 -13.40 -6.99 -9.02
CA LEU A 164 -12.70 -8.12 -9.62
C LEU A 164 -11.59 -7.61 -10.54
N PHE A 165 -10.40 -8.17 -10.40
CA PHE A 165 -9.26 -7.92 -11.27
C PHE A 165 -8.73 -9.23 -11.87
N GLN A 166 -8.33 -9.14 -13.13
CA GLN A 166 -7.55 -10.16 -13.80
C GLN A 166 -6.11 -9.65 -13.92
N ARG A 167 -5.15 -10.48 -13.48
CA ARG A 167 -3.73 -10.18 -13.56
C ARG A 167 -3.15 -10.89 -14.79
N GLU A 168 -2.53 -10.13 -15.67
CA GLU A 168 -1.69 -10.69 -16.71
C GLU A 168 -0.27 -10.85 -16.16
N VAL A 169 0.17 -12.09 -16.04
CA VAL A 169 1.57 -12.41 -15.71
C VAL A 169 2.35 -12.49 -17.03
N GLY A 170 2.75 -11.33 -17.54
CA GLY A 170 3.60 -11.25 -18.72
C GLY A 170 5.06 -11.61 -18.39
N ARG A 171 5.68 -12.49 -19.16
CA ARG A 171 7.15 -12.55 -19.20
C ARG A 171 7.62 -11.32 -19.95
N VAL A 172 8.33 -10.44 -19.27
CA VAL A 172 9.09 -9.38 -19.93
C VAL A 172 10.33 -10.08 -20.52
N TYR A 173 10.36 -10.19 -21.84
CA TYR A 173 11.53 -10.67 -22.58
C TYR A 173 12.55 -9.54 -22.74
#